data_9d65578dd059b4c105a9899249fdf77c
#
_entry.id   9d65578dd059b4c105a9899249fdf77c
#
_cell.length_a   1.000
_cell.length_b   1.000
_cell.length_c   1.000
_cell.angle_alpha   90.00
_cell.angle_beta   90.00
_cell.angle_gamma   90.00
#
_symmetry.space_group_name_H-M   'P 1'
#
loop_
_entity.id
_entity.type
_entity.pdbx_description
1 polymer ?
#
loop_
_entity_poly.entity_id
_entity_poly.type
_entity_poly.pdbx_seq_one_letter_code
_entity_poly.pdbx_strand_id
1 'polypeptide(L)'
;MIRSKIRKINPQRSNKMIYAVAGGLALLLLAFLALVILGDGRGGGRSLAKTLAYLKNTEGLLEVRALEKEKRAVIVYNSDSKNAANFEKVAHYAAVRLSRFWPDCEVQLAKNSAPQIVYEVRVKNGAIAGEGPITSGTDRP
;
A
#
# COMPACT_ATOMS: atom_id res chain seq x y z
N MET A 1 -71.77 -22.73 7.86
CA MET A 1 -70.78 -23.20 6.87
C MET A 1 -69.85 -22.09 6.55
N ILE A 2 -68.62 -22.11 7.06
CA ILE A 2 -67.60 -21.16 6.77
C ILE A 2 -66.78 -21.71 5.59
N ARG A 3 -66.96 -21.17 4.39
CA ARG A 3 -66.05 -21.45 3.23
C ARG A 3 -64.78 -20.68 3.36
N SER A 4 -63.71 -21.33 3.77
CA SER A 4 -62.38 -20.81 3.72
C SER A 4 -61.96 -20.62 2.25
N LYS A 5 -61.89 -19.37 1.77
CA LYS A 5 -61.23 -19.02 0.50
C LYS A 5 -59.74 -19.25 0.64
N ILE A 6 -59.28 -20.42 0.25
CA ILE A 6 -57.84 -20.67 0.05
C ILE A 6 -57.41 -19.80 -1.15
N ARG A 7 -56.74 -18.70 -0.90
CA ARG A 7 -56.04 -17.92 -1.95
C ARG A 7 -54.94 -18.81 -2.53
N LYS A 8 -55.17 -19.30 -3.75
CA LYS A 8 -54.09 -19.93 -4.53
C LYS A 8 -52.98 -18.91 -4.70
N ILE A 9 -51.91 -19.07 -3.97
CA ILE A 9 -50.63 -18.32 -4.17
C ILE A 9 -50.06 -18.82 -5.49
N ASN A 10 -49.98 -17.94 -6.47
CA ASN A 10 -49.55 -18.27 -7.81
C ASN A 10 -48.00 -18.44 -7.81
N PRO A 11 -47.45 -19.67 -7.93
CA PRO A 11 -46.03 -19.94 -7.73
C PRO A 11 -45.14 -19.31 -8.80
N GLN A 12 -45.72 -18.92 -9.96
CA GLN A 12 -44.95 -18.30 -11.06
C GLN A 12 -44.51 -16.87 -10.76
N ARG A 13 -45.15 -16.14 -9.86
CA ARG A 13 -44.76 -14.77 -9.51
C ARG A 13 -43.58 -14.73 -8.55
N SER A 14 -43.39 -15.76 -7.76
CA SER A 14 -42.26 -15.86 -6.81
C SER A 14 -40.93 -16.06 -7.50
N ASN A 15 -40.87 -16.87 -8.57
CA ASN A 15 -39.61 -17.19 -9.23
C ASN A 15 -39.02 -15.98 -9.99
N LYS A 16 -39.86 -15.15 -10.63
CA LYS A 16 -39.40 -13.96 -11.33
C LYS A 16 -38.77 -12.92 -10.37
N MET A 17 -39.31 -12.83 -9.16
CA MET A 17 -38.77 -11.93 -8.12
C MET A 17 -37.45 -12.43 -7.59
N ILE A 18 -37.27 -13.73 -7.40
CA ILE A 18 -36.02 -14.35 -6.94
C ILE A 18 -34.91 -14.16 -8.00
N TYR A 19 -35.21 -14.34 -9.29
CA TYR A 19 -34.24 -14.11 -10.35
C TYR A 19 -33.85 -12.64 -10.51
N ALA A 20 -34.79 -11.70 -10.31
CA ALA A 20 -34.49 -10.28 -10.33
C ALA A 20 -33.59 -9.84 -9.18
N VAL A 21 -33.81 -10.38 -7.96
CA VAL A 21 -32.97 -10.09 -6.79
C VAL A 21 -31.59 -10.72 -6.93
N ALA A 22 -31.52 -11.99 -7.38
CA ALA A 22 -30.24 -12.68 -7.61
C ALA A 22 -29.43 -12.02 -8.71
N GLY A 23 -30.04 -11.57 -9.80
CA GLY A 23 -29.39 -10.84 -10.88
C GLY A 23 -28.88 -9.47 -10.44
N GLY A 24 -29.63 -8.74 -9.62
CA GLY A 24 -29.24 -7.47 -9.04
C GLY A 24 -28.03 -7.59 -8.09
N LEU A 25 -28.03 -8.64 -7.27
CA LEU A 25 -26.92 -8.91 -6.33
C LEU A 25 -25.63 -9.30 -7.07
N ALA A 26 -25.75 -10.10 -8.13
CA ALA A 26 -24.61 -10.49 -8.97
C ALA A 26 -24.01 -9.28 -9.71
N LEU A 27 -24.83 -8.36 -10.21
CA LEU A 27 -24.38 -7.11 -10.84
C LEU A 27 -23.70 -6.19 -9.83
N LEU A 28 -24.21 -6.07 -8.61
CA LEU A 28 -23.57 -5.30 -7.53
C LEU A 28 -22.21 -5.88 -7.13
N LEU A 29 -22.09 -7.20 -7.04
CA LEU A 29 -20.83 -7.89 -6.75
C LEU A 29 -19.80 -7.69 -7.88
N LEU A 30 -20.23 -7.78 -9.15
CA LEU A 30 -19.38 -7.52 -10.30
C LEU A 30 -18.93 -6.05 -10.36
N ALA A 31 -19.82 -5.10 -10.07
CA ALA A 31 -19.49 -3.69 -10.00
C ALA A 31 -18.51 -3.40 -8.85
N PHE A 32 -18.69 -4.02 -7.70
CA PHE A 32 -17.77 -3.90 -6.55
C PHE A 32 -16.40 -4.51 -6.86
N LEU A 33 -16.37 -5.68 -7.48
CA LEU A 33 -15.13 -6.34 -7.92
C LEU A 33 -14.39 -5.50 -8.98
N ALA A 34 -15.12 -4.92 -9.93
CA ALA A 34 -14.56 -4.00 -10.92
C ALA A 34 -13.99 -2.74 -10.27
N LEU A 35 -14.65 -2.19 -9.25
CA LEU A 35 -14.19 -1.04 -8.48
C LEU A 35 -12.92 -1.34 -7.70
N VAL A 36 -12.80 -2.55 -7.12
CA VAL A 36 -11.59 -3.00 -6.42
C VAL A 36 -10.45 -3.20 -7.40
N ILE A 37 -10.69 -3.85 -8.55
CA ILE A 37 -9.65 -4.13 -9.55
C ILE A 37 -9.23 -2.85 -10.30
N LEU A 38 -10.18 -1.97 -10.64
CA LEU A 38 -9.90 -0.69 -11.33
C LEU A 38 -9.46 0.41 -10.36
N GLY A 39 -9.83 0.31 -9.08
CA GLY A 39 -9.41 1.26 -8.03
C GLY A 39 -7.92 1.20 -7.73
N ASP A 40 -7.31 0.03 -7.84
CA ASP A 40 -5.86 -0.12 -7.64
C ASP A 40 -5.01 0.47 -8.79
N GLY A 41 -5.57 0.64 -9.97
CA GLY A 41 -4.83 1.13 -11.15
C GLY A 41 -4.84 2.65 -11.36
N ARG A 42 -5.83 3.37 -10.82
CA ARG A 42 -5.99 4.83 -11.03
C ARG A 42 -5.54 5.71 -9.85
N GLY A 43 -5.20 5.10 -8.73
CA GLY A 43 -4.78 5.79 -7.51
C GLY A 43 -3.27 5.96 -7.33
N GLY A 44 -2.43 5.50 -8.28
CA GLY A 44 -0.99 5.42 -8.10
C GLY A 44 -0.33 6.72 -7.61
N GLY A 45 -0.62 7.86 -8.21
CA GLY A 45 -0.06 9.15 -7.81
C GLY A 45 -0.56 9.63 -6.44
N ARG A 46 -1.86 9.50 -6.17
CA ARG A 46 -2.44 9.90 -4.87
C ARG A 46 -2.02 8.96 -3.74
N SER A 47 -1.87 7.69 -4.01
CA SER A 47 -1.47 6.70 -3.04
C SER A 47 0.03 6.82 -2.70
N LEU A 48 0.89 7.08 -3.68
CA LEU A 48 2.30 7.39 -3.46
C LEU A 48 2.45 8.67 -2.63
N ALA A 49 1.76 9.75 -2.97
CA ALA A 49 1.78 11.00 -2.22
C ALA A 49 1.30 10.82 -0.77
N LYS A 50 0.25 10.03 -0.55
CA LYS A 50 -0.23 9.69 0.79
C LYS A 50 0.79 8.87 1.59
N THR A 51 1.44 7.91 0.94
CA THR A 51 2.50 7.09 1.57
C THR A 51 3.68 7.97 1.99
N LEU A 52 4.13 8.87 1.12
CA LEU A 52 5.20 9.81 1.42
C LEU A 52 4.79 10.81 2.53
N ALA A 53 3.56 11.30 2.51
CA ALA A 53 3.03 12.18 3.56
C ALA A 53 2.97 11.47 4.91
N TYR A 54 2.56 10.21 4.94
CA TYR A 54 2.56 9.39 6.15
C TYR A 54 3.98 9.22 6.71
N LEU A 55 4.96 8.92 5.85
CA LEU A 55 6.36 8.80 6.27
C LEU A 55 6.89 10.14 6.82
N LYS A 56 6.57 11.27 6.19
CA LYS A 56 6.97 12.60 6.66
C LYS A 56 6.44 12.95 8.06
N ASN A 57 5.27 12.43 8.40
CA ASN A 57 4.63 12.66 9.71
C ASN A 57 5.10 11.71 10.80
N THR A 58 6.03 10.81 10.50
CA THR A 58 6.61 9.91 11.50
C THR A 58 7.52 10.69 12.44
N GLU A 59 7.32 10.54 13.74
CA GLU A 59 8.11 11.22 14.76
C GLU A 59 9.61 10.90 14.61
N GLY A 60 10.43 11.92 14.65
CA GLY A 60 11.88 11.81 14.52
C GLY A 60 12.39 11.79 13.07
N LEU A 61 11.52 11.74 12.07
CA LEU A 61 11.91 11.97 10.69
C LEU A 61 11.94 13.47 10.39
N LEU A 62 13.02 13.92 9.78
CA LEU A 62 13.19 15.31 9.39
C LEU A 62 12.79 15.57 7.95
N GLU A 63 13.12 14.64 7.07
CA GLU A 63 12.87 14.79 5.65
C GLU A 63 12.68 13.42 4.96
N VAL A 64 11.81 13.39 3.98
CA VAL A 64 11.65 12.26 3.05
C VAL A 64 11.73 12.81 1.63
N ARG A 65 12.74 12.43 0.89
CA ARG A 65 12.95 12.79 -0.52
C ARG A 65 12.65 11.61 -1.40
N ALA A 66 11.71 11.74 -2.31
CA ALA A 66 11.45 10.75 -3.33
C ALA A 66 12.08 11.18 -4.66
N LEU A 67 13.00 10.37 -5.15
CA LEU A 67 13.66 10.53 -6.45
C LEU A 67 12.98 9.58 -7.44
N GLU A 68 11.86 10.02 -8.01
CA GLU A 68 11.00 9.16 -8.85
C GLU A 68 11.72 8.59 -10.08
N LYS A 69 12.60 9.37 -10.68
CA LYS A 69 13.39 8.93 -11.85
C LYS A 69 14.34 7.79 -11.51
N GLU A 70 14.90 7.81 -10.30
CA GLU A 70 15.86 6.82 -9.82
C GLU A 70 15.17 5.67 -9.08
N LYS A 71 13.86 5.77 -8.86
CA LYS A 71 13.10 4.84 -8.01
C LYS A 71 13.73 4.69 -6.63
N ARG A 72 14.15 5.81 -6.05
CA ARG A 72 14.83 5.88 -4.76
C ARG A 72 14.11 6.82 -3.80
N ALA A 73 14.07 6.45 -2.54
CA ALA A 73 13.62 7.31 -1.46
C ALA A 73 14.75 7.48 -0.43
N VAL A 74 15.04 8.73 -0.06
CA VAL A 74 16.01 9.06 0.99
C VAL A 74 15.25 9.59 2.19
N ILE A 75 15.42 8.93 3.33
CA ILE A 75 14.82 9.29 4.61
C ILE A 75 15.90 9.86 5.52
N VAL A 76 15.75 11.12 5.91
CA VAL A 76 16.65 11.78 6.87
C VAL A 76 16.02 11.75 8.25
N TYR A 77 16.72 11.20 9.22
CA TYR A 77 16.23 11.10 10.59
C TYR A 77 17.12 11.82 11.58
N ASN A 78 16.54 12.20 12.71
CA ASN A 78 17.28 12.80 13.82
C ASN A 78 17.96 11.70 14.63
N SER A 79 19.28 11.66 14.63
CA SER A 79 20.10 10.70 15.37
C SER A 79 19.91 10.79 16.88
N ASP A 80 19.48 11.94 17.40
CA ASP A 80 19.26 12.18 18.81
C ASP A 80 17.83 11.83 19.27
N SER A 81 17.00 11.40 18.32
CA SER A 81 15.64 10.95 18.63
C SER A 81 15.64 9.66 19.47
N LYS A 82 14.73 9.58 20.44
CA LYS A 82 14.50 8.36 21.25
C LYS A 82 14.14 7.14 20.39
N ASN A 83 13.65 7.38 19.17
CA ASN A 83 13.23 6.36 18.22
C ASN A 83 14.32 6.00 17.20
N ALA A 84 15.54 6.52 17.34
CA ALA A 84 16.63 6.31 16.37
C ALA A 84 16.87 4.82 16.06
N ALA A 85 16.79 3.94 17.05
CA ALA A 85 16.94 2.49 16.86
C ALA A 85 15.85 1.83 16.01
N ASN A 86 14.72 2.51 15.78
CA ASN A 86 13.60 1.99 15.01
C ASN A 86 13.62 2.46 13.54
N PHE A 87 14.52 3.34 13.15
CA PHE A 87 14.53 3.88 11.79
C PHE A 87 14.88 2.84 10.73
N GLU A 88 15.62 1.81 11.05
CA GLU A 88 15.83 0.65 10.16
C GLU A 88 14.51 -0.03 9.83
N LYS A 89 13.64 -0.21 10.82
CA LYS A 89 12.28 -0.74 10.61
C LYS A 89 11.42 0.19 9.78
N VAL A 90 11.58 1.50 9.95
CA VAL A 90 10.89 2.50 9.13
C VAL A 90 11.34 2.41 7.68
N ALA A 91 12.65 2.25 7.42
CA ALA A 91 13.17 2.06 6.07
C ALA A 91 12.64 0.78 5.42
N HIS A 92 12.64 -0.32 6.15
CA HIS A 92 12.05 -1.58 5.70
C HIS A 92 10.57 -1.42 5.34
N TYR A 93 9.79 -0.84 6.23
CA TYR A 93 8.37 -0.57 6.01
C TYR A 93 8.13 0.34 4.81
N ALA A 94 8.93 1.41 4.68
CA ALA A 94 8.86 2.31 3.54
C ALA A 94 9.15 1.57 2.22
N ALA A 95 10.14 0.69 2.20
CA ALA A 95 10.49 -0.12 1.04
C ALA A 95 9.33 -1.05 0.63
N VAL A 96 8.72 -1.75 1.59
CA VAL A 96 7.54 -2.60 1.34
C VAL A 96 6.37 -1.79 0.79
N ARG A 97 6.15 -0.57 1.28
CA ARG A 97 5.08 0.31 0.79
C ARG A 97 5.37 0.85 -0.59
N LEU A 98 6.60 1.29 -0.85
CA LEU A 98 7.03 1.84 -2.13
C LEU A 98 7.13 0.78 -3.22
N SER A 99 7.40 -0.47 -2.88
CA SER A 99 7.47 -1.58 -3.84
C SER A 99 6.17 -1.79 -4.64
N ARG A 100 5.05 -1.33 -4.12
CA ARG A 100 3.74 -1.36 -4.80
C ARG A 100 3.67 -0.39 -5.98
N PHE A 101 4.45 0.69 -5.93
CA PHE A 101 4.51 1.72 -6.97
C PHE A 101 5.75 1.54 -7.84
N TRP A 102 6.84 1.13 -7.22
CA TRP A 102 8.13 0.90 -7.82
C TRP A 102 8.60 -0.51 -7.47
N PRO A 103 8.34 -1.51 -8.33
CA PRO A 103 8.74 -2.90 -8.08
C PRO A 103 10.25 -3.08 -7.87
N ASP A 104 11.03 -2.21 -8.51
CA ASP A 104 12.47 -2.09 -8.29
C ASP A 104 12.71 -0.72 -7.68
N CYS A 105 13.06 -0.68 -6.39
CA CYS A 105 13.32 0.57 -5.69
C CYS A 105 14.37 0.41 -4.60
N GLU A 106 14.86 1.54 -4.13
CA GLU A 106 15.86 1.63 -3.09
C GLU A 106 15.42 2.64 -2.04
N VAL A 107 15.50 2.27 -0.77
CA VAL A 107 15.24 3.18 0.34
C VAL A 107 16.53 3.34 1.15
N GLN A 108 16.97 4.56 1.31
CA GLN A 108 18.19 4.91 2.01
C GLN A 108 17.87 5.72 3.26
N LEU A 109 18.58 5.42 4.34
CA LEU A 109 18.56 6.21 5.57
C LEU A 109 19.82 7.08 5.66
N ALA A 110 19.61 8.34 6.00
CA ALA A 110 20.67 9.27 6.32
C ALA A 110 20.45 9.89 7.71
N LYS A 111 21.53 10.10 8.45
CA LYS A 111 21.49 10.86 9.71
C LYS A 111 21.57 12.36 9.42
N ASN A 112 20.90 13.15 10.26
CA ASN A 112 21.01 14.61 10.19
C ASN A 112 22.41 15.14 10.56
N SER A 113 23.11 14.43 11.42
CA SER A 113 24.45 14.82 11.90
C SER A 113 25.58 14.50 10.92
N ALA A 114 25.34 13.57 9.98
CA ALA A 114 26.29 13.22 8.95
C ALA A 114 25.51 12.89 7.66
N PRO A 115 25.73 13.61 6.55
CA PRO A 115 24.96 13.41 5.31
C PRO A 115 25.24 12.07 4.63
N GLN A 116 25.88 11.15 5.32
CA GLN A 116 26.17 9.81 4.83
C GLN A 116 24.97 8.91 4.96
N ILE A 117 24.72 8.11 3.93
CA ILE A 117 23.76 7.02 3.98
C ILE A 117 24.29 5.95 4.93
N VAL A 118 23.49 5.61 5.93
CA VAL A 118 23.90 4.66 6.99
C VAL A 118 23.24 3.31 6.85
N TYR A 119 22.13 3.23 6.13
CA TYR A 119 21.36 2.00 5.94
C TYR A 119 20.65 2.02 4.60
N GLU A 120 20.51 0.88 3.99
CA GLU A 120 19.87 0.73 2.67
C GLU A 120 18.96 -0.49 2.63
N VAL A 121 17.81 -0.34 2.02
CA VAL A 121 16.88 -1.43 1.69
C VAL A 121 16.69 -1.44 0.18
N ARG A 122 17.01 -2.55 -0.46
CA ARG A 122 16.80 -2.76 -1.90
C ARG A 122 15.61 -3.67 -2.14
N VAL A 123 14.78 -3.24 -3.05
CA VAL A 123 13.62 -4.01 -3.53
C VAL A 123 13.86 -4.39 -4.98
N LYS A 124 13.60 -5.64 -5.31
CA LYS A 124 13.67 -6.18 -6.67
C LYS A 124 12.45 -7.04 -6.93
N ASN A 125 11.78 -6.79 -8.05
CA ASN A 125 10.53 -7.49 -8.43
C ASN A 125 9.46 -7.48 -7.31
N GLY A 126 9.34 -6.36 -6.60
CA GLY A 126 8.36 -6.19 -5.53
C GLY A 126 8.69 -6.87 -4.19
N ALA A 127 9.86 -7.51 -4.07
CA ALA A 127 10.32 -8.17 -2.85
C ALA A 127 11.64 -7.56 -2.34
N ILE A 128 11.85 -7.59 -1.02
CA ILE A 128 13.12 -7.17 -0.42
C ILE A 128 14.23 -8.09 -0.91
N ALA A 129 15.18 -7.52 -1.65
CA ALA A 129 16.33 -8.24 -2.19
C ALA A 129 17.56 -8.16 -1.27
N GLY A 130 17.63 -7.13 -0.42
CA GLY A 130 18.70 -6.97 0.55
C GLY A 130 18.44 -5.74 1.42
N GLU A 131 18.92 -5.81 2.64
CA GLU A 131 18.89 -4.69 3.58
C GLU A 131 20.09 -4.78 4.52
N GLY A 132 20.62 -3.65 4.95
CA GLY A 132 21.72 -3.61 5.89
C GLY A 132 22.37 -2.25 6.01
N PRO A 133 23.27 -2.12 7.01
CA PRO A 133 24.06 -0.92 7.17
C PRO A 133 25.04 -0.77 6.01
N ILE A 134 25.20 0.44 5.52
CA ILE A 134 26.26 0.77 4.56
C ILE A 134 27.52 1.06 5.36
N THR A 135 28.42 0.12 5.38
CA THR A 135 29.80 0.36 5.82
C THR A 135 30.48 1.20 4.74
N SER A 136 30.92 2.40 5.10
CA SER A 136 31.76 3.25 4.26
C SER A 136 33.15 2.62 4.15
N GLY A 137 33.29 1.64 3.31
CA GLY A 137 34.53 0.91 3.08
C GLY A 137 34.38 -0.04 1.92
N THR A 138 34.80 0.44 0.75
CA THR A 138 35.39 -0.39 -0.32
C THR A 138 34.99 -1.85 -0.36
N ASP A 139 33.81 -2.17 -0.89
CA ASP A 139 33.63 -3.43 -1.62
C ASP A 139 32.32 -3.34 -2.41
N ARG A 140 32.41 -2.70 -3.57
CA ARG A 140 31.49 -3.00 -4.66
C ARG A 140 32.21 -3.97 -5.58
N PRO A 141 31.68 -5.19 -5.77
CA PRO A 141 32.12 -6.00 -6.88
C PRO A 141 31.71 -5.39 -8.21
#